data_4d75ae9ce4bb53f3e54a80b3feb97d30
#
_entry.id   4d75ae9ce4bb53f3e54a80b3feb97d30
#
_cell.length_a   1.000
_cell.length_b   1.000
_cell.length_c   1.000
_cell.angle_alpha   90.00
_cell.angle_beta   90.00
_cell.angle_gamma   90.00
#
_symmetry.space_group_name_H-M   'P 1'
#
loop_
_entity.id
_entity.type
_entity.pdbx_description
1 polymer ?
#
loop_
_entity_poly.entity_id
_entity_poly.type
_entity_poly.pdbx_seq_one_letter_code
_entity_poly.pdbx_strand_id
1 'polypeptide(L)'
;YHTDKDNFNNISEKSIQHYGAQVLPVAMEYVTNPAYADKDYFRSDKDTVNFTIPVFGLFNFSKVMYVIVCVLFFVLFLGVFALDGMRGRLKAGKVFKTSGIIFGLALGTLAVGVLLSWLCCLIAGAQFKPFGVIHGVQFDNVATVVFMVLLAACLILFYLKGRAKAVRSALNSMRSSASSAAAIKYANNVLYGTLALMLVLNIVLLIAIGENLMFMIPFTFATIALVLFRFTSMRIWLLAAIFATLLHVFSFLFALSMALTIGAVGAVMMIATIDLMMLIPMADMYTMPSRNRRA
;
A
#
# COMPACT_ATOMS: atom_id res chain seq x y z
N TYR A 1 20.00 -5.03 -16.29
CA TYR A 1 18.96 -5.58 -17.16
C TYR A 1 18.62 -4.54 -18.24
N HIS A 2 18.77 -4.91 -19.52
CA HIS A 2 18.58 -4.05 -20.70
C HIS A 2 19.41 -2.75 -20.69
N THR A 3 20.66 -2.83 -20.24
CA THR A 3 21.64 -1.74 -20.31
C THR A 3 22.79 -2.15 -21.23
N ASP A 4 23.65 -1.20 -21.63
CA ASP A 4 24.87 -1.47 -22.40
C ASP A 4 25.82 -2.43 -21.67
N LYS A 5 25.62 -2.63 -20.37
CA LYS A 5 26.35 -3.60 -19.54
C LYS A 5 25.73 -5.00 -19.58
N ASP A 6 24.56 -5.17 -20.18
CA ASP A 6 23.89 -6.47 -20.36
C ASP A 6 24.53 -7.21 -21.54
N ASN A 7 25.76 -7.63 -21.34
CA ASN A 7 26.57 -8.34 -22.32
C ASN A 7 27.29 -9.51 -21.66
N PHE A 8 27.77 -10.45 -22.46
CA PHE A 8 28.37 -11.70 -22.01
C PHE A 8 29.51 -11.50 -20.99
N ASN A 9 30.34 -10.47 -21.15
CA ASN A 9 31.48 -10.21 -20.26
C ASN A 9 31.06 -9.76 -18.85
N ASN A 10 29.84 -9.30 -18.67
CA ASN A 10 29.27 -8.85 -17.39
C ASN A 10 28.33 -9.87 -16.74
N ILE A 11 28.12 -11.03 -17.38
CA ILE A 11 27.30 -12.08 -16.80
C ILE A 11 28.09 -12.83 -15.73
N SER A 12 27.57 -12.88 -14.52
CA SER A 12 28.17 -13.66 -13.45
C SER A 12 27.89 -15.16 -13.61
N GLU A 13 28.93 -16.00 -13.68
CA GLU A 13 28.78 -17.44 -13.68
C GLU A 13 27.99 -17.96 -12.48
N LYS A 14 28.16 -17.36 -11.31
CA LYS A 14 27.39 -17.68 -10.09
C LYS A 14 25.90 -17.43 -10.28
N SER A 15 25.55 -16.35 -11.00
CA SER A 15 24.13 -16.05 -11.30
C SER A 15 23.55 -17.10 -12.27
N ILE A 16 24.31 -17.50 -13.30
CA ILE A 16 23.89 -18.56 -14.23
C ILE A 16 23.71 -19.88 -13.47
N GLN A 17 24.67 -20.26 -12.63
CA GLN A 17 24.58 -21.47 -11.81
C GLN A 17 23.38 -21.42 -10.85
N HIS A 18 23.13 -20.28 -10.24
CA HIS A 18 21.99 -20.10 -9.35
C HIS A 18 20.64 -20.28 -10.09
N TYR A 19 20.49 -19.63 -11.26
CA TYR A 19 19.29 -19.82 -12.09
C TYR A 19 19.19 -21.26 -12.61
N GLY A 20 20.28 -21.84 -13.02
CA GLY A 20 20.34 -23.26 -13.45
C GLY A 20 19.90 -24.20 -12.34
N ALA A 21 20.38 -23.99 -11.13
CA ALA A 21 20.00 -24.79 -9.96
C ALA A 21 18.50 -24.65 -9.60
N GLN A 22 17.88 -23.52 -9.89
CA GLN A 22 16.44 -23.32 -9.68
C GLN A 22 15.58 -23.90 -10.81
N VAL A 23 16.00 -23.73 -12.05
CA VAL A 23 15.22 -24.13 -13.23
C VAL A 23 15.36 -25.62 -13.51
N LEU A 24 16.56 -26.20 -13.32
CA LEU A 24 16.84 -27.60 -13.67
C LEU A 24 15.93 -28.60 -12.94
N PRO A 25 15.69 -28.52 -11.62
CA PRO A 25 14.77 -29.43 -10.92
C PRO A 25 13.34 -29.35 -11.49
N VAL A 26 12.87 -28.14 -11.80
CA VAL A 26 11.54 -27.94 -12.39
C VAL A 26 11.48 -28.53 -13.81
N ALA A 27 12.50 -28.29 -14.63
CA ALA A 27 12.58 -28.85 -15.97
C ALA A 27 12.66 -30.38 -15.93
N MET A 28 13.45 -30.95 -15.04
CA MET A 28 13.55 -32.41 -14.84
C MET A 28 12.21 -33.00 -14.42
N GLU A 29 11.54 -32.38 -13.43
CA GLU A 29 10.20 -32.81 -12.99
C GLU A 29 9.21 -32.78 -14.18
N TYR A 30 9.22 -31.72 -14.97
CA TYR A 30 8.35 -31.56 -16.11
C TYR A 30 8.59 -32.66 -17.21
N VAL A 31 9.84 -33.00 -17.43
CA VAL A 31 10.21 -34.00 -18.49
C VAL A 31 10.01 -35.43 -18.02
N THR A 32 10.22 -35.70 -16.72
CA THR A 32 10.24 -37.09 -16.22
C THR A 32 8.91 -37.54 -15.62
N ASN A 33 8.05 -36.60 -15.19
CA ASN A 33 6.77 -36.95 -14.59
C ASN A 33 5.70 -37.20 -15.66
N PRO A 34 5.19 -38.46 -15.81
CA PRO A 34 4.21 -38.82 -16.84
C PRO A 34 2.88 -38.06 -16.72
N ALA A 35 2.56 -37.50 -15.58
CA ALA A 35 1.36 -36.67 -15.40
C ALA A 35 1.33 -35.47 -16.36
N TYR A 36 2.50 -34.90 -16.69
CA TYR A 36 2.60 -33.76 -17.61
C TYR A 36 2.50 -34.14 -19.11
N ALA A 37 2.46 -35.41 -19.42
CA ALA A 37 2.17 -35.88 -20.78
C ALA A 37 0.70 -35.65 -21.19
N ASP A 38 -0.18 -35.48 -20.19
CA ASP A 38 -1.54 -35.06 -20.44
C ASP A 38 -1.57 -33.58 -20.81
N LYS A 39 -1.99 -33.27 -22.07
CA LYS A 39 -2.11 -31.89 -22.58
C LYS A 39 -3.07 -31.01 -21.78
N ASP A 40 -4.00 -31.61 -21.04
CA ASP A 40 -5.00 -30.92 -20.24
C ASP A 40 -4.59 -30.79 -18.75
N TYR A 41 -3.43 -31.36 -18.36
CA TYR A 41 -2.95 -31.32 -16.98
C TYR A 41 -2.84 -29.88 -16.40
N PHE A 42 -2.38 -28.93 -17.22
CA PHE A 42 -2.26 -27.52 -16.83
C PHE A 42 -3.53 -26.70 -17.13
N ARG A 43 -4.54 -27.34 -17.69
CA ARG A 43 -5.82 -26.69 -17.93
C ARG A 43 -6.58 -26.58 -16.64
N SER A 44 -6.87 -25.35 -16.24
CA SER A 44 -7.73 -25.07 -15.08
C SER A 44 -8.98 -24.35 -15.56
N ASP A 45 -10.14 -24.93 -15.30
CA ASP A 45 -11.43 -24.27 -15.51
C ASP A 45 -11.79 -23.29 -14.38
N LYS A 46 -10.86 -23.13 -13.41
CA LYS A 46 -11.08 -22.30 -12.24
C LYS A 46 -10.19 -21.07 -12.27
N ASP A 47 -10.80 -19.90 -12.33
CA ASP A 47 -10.10 -18.64 -12.08
C ASP A 47 -9.61 -18.60 -10.64
N THR A 48 -8.31 -18.42 -10.45
CA THR A 48 -7.67 -18.32 -9.13
C THR A 48 -6.93 -17.00 -8.97
N VAL A 49 -6.98 -16.46 -7.74
CA VAL A 49 -6.19 -15.30 -7.33
C VAL A 49 -5.01 -15.78 -6.52
N ASN A 50 -3.81 -15.47 -7.00
CA ASN A 50 -2.56 -15.89 -6.38
C ASN A 50 -1.77 -14.68 -5.92
N PHE A 51 -1.26 -14.71 -4.70
CA PHE A 51 -0.36 -13.67 -4.20
C PHE A 51 0.58 -14.23 -3.13
N THR A 52 1.74 -13.59 -3.03
CA THR A 52 2.74 -13.91 -2.02
C THR A 52 2.81 -12.80 -0.99
N ILE A 53 2.72 -13.16 0.30
CA ILE A 53 3.09 -12.26 1.38
C ILE A 53 4.46 -12.72 1.85
N PRO A 54 5.50 -11.85 1.81
CA PRO A 54 6.83 -12.19 2.29
C PRO A 54 6.77 -12.78 3.69
N VAL A 55 7.58 -13.81 3.97
CA VAL A 55 7.62 -14.57 5.22
C VAL A 55 6.45 -15.56 5.39
N PHE A 56 5.24 -15.23 4.91
CA PHE A 56 4.05 -16.09 5.09
C PHE A 56 3.83 -17.08 3.94
N GLY A 57 4.40 -16.83 2.76
CA GLY A 57 4.33 -17.71 1.61
C GLY A 57 3.29 -17.35 0.55
N LEU A 58 3.00 -18.31 -0.34
CA LEU A 58 2.06 -18.18 -1.43
C LEU A 58 0.63 -18.52 -0.95
N PHE A 59 -0.30 -17.64 -1.26
CA PHE A 59 -1.72 -17.84 -1.05
C PHE A 59 -2.42 -18.01 -2.40
N ASN A 60 -3.34 -18.99 -2.44
CA ASN A 60 -4.13 -19.28 -3.62
C ASN A 60 -5.61 -19.37 -3.19
N PHE A 61 -6.46 -18.58 -3.84
CA PHE A 61 -7.90 -18.57 -3.61
C PHE A 61 -8.64 -18.70 -4.95
N SER A 62 -9.80 -19.36 -4.93
CA SER A 62 -10.70 -19.22 -6.06
C SER A 62 -11.21 -17.78 -6.16
N LYS A 63 -11.48 -17.29 -7.36
CA LYS A 63 -12.00 -15.93 -7.58
C LYS A 63 -13.28 -15.67 -6.78
N VAL A 64 -14.15 -16.66 -6.69
CA VAL A 64 -15.40 -16.59 -5.88
C VAL A 64 -15.06 -16.35 -4.41
N MET A 65 -14.13 -17.15 -3.85
CA MET A 65 -13.69 -16.98 -2.46
C MET A 65 -13.08 -15.61 -2.22
N TYR A 66 -12.27 -15.12 -3.17
CA TYR A 66 -11.70 -13.78 -3.11
C TYR A 66 -12.79 -12.70 -3.03
N VAL A 67 -13.81 -12.76 -3.88
CA VAL A 67 -14.93 -11.80 -3.86
C VAL A 67 -15.69 -11.86 -2.53
N ILE A 68 -15.95 -13.07 -2.01
CA ILE A 68 -16.62 -13.25 -0.71
C ILE A 68 -15.80 -12.58 0.40
N VAL A 69 -14.49 -12.79 0.43
CA VAL A 69 -13.57 -12.17 1.41
C VAL A 69 -13.59 -10.65 1.26
N CYS A 70 -13.54 -10.10 0.04
CA CYS A 70 -13.65 -8.66 -0.19
C CYS A 70 -14.95 -8.08 0.39
N VAL A 71 -16.09 -8.68 0.06
CA VAL A 71 -17.41 -8.24 0.56
C VAL A 71 -17.47 -8.30 2.09
N LEU A 72 -16.95 -9.38 2.68
CA LEU A 72 -16.89 -9.52 4.15
C LEU A 72 -16.15 -8.35 4.80
N PHE A 73 -14.96 -7.99 4.29
CA PHE A 73 -14.20 -6.87 4.85
C PHE A 73 -14.82 -5.51 4.55
N PHE A 74 -15.50 -5.34 3.43
CA PHE A 74 -16.28 -4.12 3.16
C PHE A 74 -17.40 -3.93 4.18
N VAL A 75 -18.19 -4.97 4.44
CA VAL A 75 -19.26 -4.95 5.44
C VAL A 75 -18.69 -4.72 6.85
N LEU A 76 -17.58 -5.39 7.19
CA LEU A 76 -16.91 -5.23 8.47
C LEU A 76 -16.44 -3.80 8.70
N PHE A 77 -15.81 -3.19 7.69
CA PHE A 77 -15.40 -1.78 7.75
C PHE A 77 -16.59 -0.84 7.91
N LEU A 78 -17.66 -1.02 7.10
CA LEU A 78 -18.85 -0.20 7.21
C LEU A 78 -19.51 -0.34 8.58
N GLY A 79 -19.51 -1.53 9.17
CA GLY A 79 -20.00 -1.77 10.54
C GLY A 79 -19.21 -0.99 11.58
N VAL A 80 -17.87 -1.05 11.54
CA VAL A 80 -17.03 -0.28 12.48
C VAL A 80 -17.15 1.21 12.25
N PHE A 81 -17.24 1.65 10.99
CA PHE A 81 -17.47 3.05 10.64
C PHE A 81 -18.79 3.56 11.23
N ALA A 82 -19.89 2.83 11.08
CA ALA A 82 -21.17 3.18 11.63
C ALA A 82 -21.14 3.22 13.16
N LEU A 83 -20.55 2.22 13.81
CA LEU A 83 -20.42 2.16 15.27
C LEU A 83 -19.61 3.35 15.83
N ASP A 84 -18.50 3.70 15.23
CA ASP A 84 -17.69 4.84 15.66
C ASP A 84 -18.38 6.17 15.34
N GLY A 85 -19.18 6.25 14.28
CA GLY A 85 -20.04 7.37 13.97
C GLY A 85 -21.10 7.60 15.06
N MET A 86 -21.85 6.54 15.42
CA MET A 86 -22.88 6.59 16.48
C MET A 86 -22.28 6.95 17.85
N ARG A 87 -21.06 6.50 18.14
CA ARG A 87 -20.32 6.86 19.37
C ARG A 87 -19.70 8.27 19.35
N GLY A 88 -19.94 9.06 18.30
CA GLY A 88 -19.41 10.42 18.16
C GLY A 88 -17.88 10.52 17.98
N ARG A 89 -17.19 9.37 17.76
CA ARG A 89 -15.73 9.31 17.58
C ARG A 89 -15.29 9.88 16.24
N LEU A 90 -16.17 9.91 15.26
CA LEU A 90 -15.94 10.49 13.93
C LEU A 90 -17.17 11.27 13.45
N LYS A 91 -16.97 12.11 12.44
CA LYS A 91 -18.06 12.79 11.72
C LYS A 91 -17.96 12.42 10.24
N ALA A 92 -18.99 11.77 9.70
CA ALA A 92 -19.00 11.27 8.32
C ALA A 92 -18.61 12.36 7.30
N GLY A 93 -19.18 13.56 7.39
CA GLY A 93 -18.82 14.65 6.48
C GLY A 93 -17.33 15.06 6.54
N LYS A 94 -16.67 14.95 7.72
CA LYS A 94 -15.23 15.18 7.83
C LYS A 94 -14.42 14.04 7.22
N VAL A 95 -14.88 12.80 7.38
CA VAL A 95 -14.24 11.63 6.80
C VAL A 95 -14.25 11.73 5.28
N PHE A 96 -15.41 11.98 4.65
CA PHE A 96 -15.49 12.15 3.19
C PHE A 96 -14.68 13.34 2.67
N LYS A 97 -14.68 14.47 3.38
CA LYS A 97 -13.81 15.58 3.04
C LYS A 97 -12.33 15.18 3.08
N THR A 98 -11.93 14.41 4.09
CA THR A 98 -10.54 13.94 4.22
C THR A 98 -10.20 12.92 3.13
N SER A 99 -11.12 12.02 2.75
CA SER A 99 -10.96 11.12 1.61
C SER A 99 -10.66 11.90 0.32
N GLY A 100 -11.42 12.97 0.05
CA GLY A 100 -11.20 13.83 -1.11
C GLY A 100 -9.83 14.55 -1.08
N ILE A 101 -9.38 15.01 0.10
CA ILE A 101 -8.05 15.61 0.26
C ILE A 101 -6.96 14.58 -0.01
N ILE A 102 -7.07 13.36 0.53
CA ILE A 102 -6.09 12.29 0.32
C ILE A 102 -6.06 11.87 -1.15
N PHE A 103 -7.21 11.76 -1.79
CA PHE A 103 -7.29 11.49 -3.24
C PHE A 103 -6.59 12.58 -4.05
N GLY A 104 -6.84 13.86 -3.73
CA GLY A 104 -6.14 14.99 -4.35
C GLY A 104 -4.62 14.95 -4.12
N LEU A 105 -4.17 14.59 -2.90
CA LEU A 105 -2.75 14.39 -2.61
C LEU A 105 -2.16 13.24 -3.45
N ALA A 106 -2.86 12.12 -3.56
CA ALA A 106 -2.42 10.97 -4.36
C ALA A 106 -2.27 11.34 -5.86
N LEU A 107 -3.22 12.06 -6.42
CA LEU A 107 -3.11 12.58 -7.79
C LEU A 107 -1.99 13.63 -7.92
N GLY A 108 -1.81 14.49 -6.93
CA GLY A 108 -0.72 15.45 -6.90
C GLY A 108 0.65 14.76 -6.88
N THR A 109 0.82 13.72 -6.05
CA THR A 109 2.07 12.96 -5.97
C THR A 109 2.31 12.12 -7.22
N LEU A 110 1.26 11.62 -7.88
CA LEU A 110 1.37 11.01 -9.21
C LEU A 110 1.97 12.00 -10.22
N ALA A 111 1.40 13.21 -10.31
CA ALA A 111 1.86 14.22 -11.25
C ALA A 111 3.30 14.67 -10.95
N VAL A 112 3.63 14.90 -9.67
CA VAL A 112 4.99 15.22 -9.24
C VAL A 112 5.96 14.09 -9.57
N GLY A 113 5.60 12.84 -9.30
CA GLY A 113 6.44 11.67 -9.60
C GLY A 113 6.70 11.51 -11.10
N VAL A 114 5.69 11.73 -11.94
CA VAL A 114 5.85 11.72 -13.42
C VAL A 114 6.80 12.84 -13.85
N LEU A 115 6.68 14.05 -13.28
CA LEU A 115 7.58 15.17 -13.56
C LEU A 115 9.02 14.87 -13.14
N LEU A 116 9.21 14.29 -11.94
CA LEU A 116 10.53 13.89 -11.44
C LEU A 116 11.16 12.80 -12.32
N SER A 117 10.37 11.82 -12.76
CA SER A 117 10.81 10.80 -13.73
C SER A 117 11.28 11.44 -15.04
N TRP A 118 10.51 12.40 -15.58
CA TRP A 118 10.88 13.15 -16.77
C TRP A 118 12.17 13.94 -16.59
N LEU A 119 12.36 14.63 -15.45
CA LEU A 119 13.58 15.35 -15.14
C LEU A 119 14.80 14.41 -15.05
N CYS A 120 14.66 13.23 -14.43
CA CYS A 120 15.72 12.22 -14.40
C CYS A 120 16.11 11.77 -15.82
N CYS A 121 15.12 11.58 -16.71
CA CYS A 121 15.38 11.24 -18.11
C CYS A 121 16.15 12.36 -18.84
N LEU A 122 15.79 13.63 -18.63
CA LEU A 122 16.49 14.76 -19.21
C LEU A 122 17.98 14.81 -18.77
N ILE A 123 18.23 14.59 -17.47
CA ILE A 123 19.59 14.59 -16.91
C ILE A 123 20.41 13.43 -17.49
N ALA A 124 19.79 12.26 -17.67
CA ALA A 124 20.44 11.06 -18.18
C ALA A 124 20.52 10.99 -19.71
N GLY A 125 19.87 11.90 -20.44
CA GLY A 125 19.73 11.81 -21.91
C GLY A 125 18.85 10.63 -22.37
N ALA A 126 17.99 10.11 -21.50
CA ALA A 126 17.15 8.95 -21.78
C ALA A 126 15.80 9.38 -22.35
N GLN A 127 15.18 8.48 -23.15
CA GLN A 127 13.84 8.71 -23.67
C GLN A 127 12.80 8.51 -22.57
N PHE A 128 12.01 9.55 -22.29
CA PHE A 128 10.93 9.49 -21.33
C PHE A 128 9.75 8.65 -21.84
N LYS A 129 9.30 7.71 -21.02
CA LYS A 129 8.11 6.87 -21.25
C LYS A 129 7.32 6.76 -19.93
N PRO A 130 6.27 7.56 -19.72
CA PRO A 130 5.49 7.48 -18.49
C PRO A 130 4.85 6.09 -18.36
N PHE A 131 4.98 5.51 -17.16
CA PHE A 131 4.50 4.16 -16.82
C PHE A 131 5.08 3.02 -17.67
N GLY A 132 6.18 3.28 -18.36
CA GLY A 132 6.91 2.29 -19.15
C GLY A 132 8.31 2.07 -18.61
N VAL A 133 8.98 1.01 -19.10
CA VAL A 133 10.38 0.76 -18.78
C VAL A 133 11.25 1.83 -19.42
N ILE A 134 12.08 2.49 -18.62
CA ILE A 134 13.02 3.53 -19.08
C ILE A 134 14.44 3.02 -18.89
N HIS A 135 15.18 2.95 -19.99
CA HIS A 135 16.58 2.52 -20.00
C HIS A 135 17.52 3.73 -19.97
N GLY A 136 18.75 3.51 -19.51
CA GLY A 136 19.81 4.52 -19.57
C GLY A 136 19.89 5.47 -18.38
N VAL A 137 18.97 5.41 -17.41
CA VAL A 137 19.07 6.19 -16.17
C VAL A 137 19.82 5.39 -15.12
N GLN A 138 21.13 5.60 -15.00
CA GLN A 138 22.00 4.78 -14.11
C GLN A 138 21.74 4.99 -12.62
N PHE A 139 21.09 6.07 -12.23
CA PHE A 139 20.80 6.45 -10.84
C PHE A 139 19.31 6.26 -10.45
N ASP A 140 18.54 5.51 -11.24
CA ASP A 140 17.09 5.33 -11.08
C ASP A 140 16.70 4.80 -9.69
N ASN A 141 17.39 3.78 -9.19
CA ASN A 141 17.13 3.21 -7.87
C ASN A 141 17.37 4.22 -6.75
N VAL A 142 18.49 4.97 -6.83
CA VAL A 142 18.82 5.99 -5.81
C VAL A 142 17.81 7.12 -5.87
N ALA A 143 17.45 7.58 -7.06
CA ALA A 143 16.45 8.63 -7.24
C ALA A 143 15.11 8.22 -6.68
N THR A 144 14.64 6.99 -6.99
CA THR A 144 13.37 6.46 -6.47
C THR A 144 13.36 6.41 -4.94
N VAL A 145 14.42 5.90 -4.31
CA VAL A 145 14.53 5.87 -2.84
C VAL A 145 14.50 7.29 -2.26
N VAL A 146 15.26 8.23 -2.82
CA VAL A 146 15.26 9.63 -2.36
C VAL A 146 13.87 10.25 -2.47
N PHE A 147 13.18 10.05 -3.59
CA PHE A 147 11.82 10.58 -3.78
C PHE A 147 10.83 9.97 -2.77
N MET A 148 10.96 8.68 -2.46
CA MET A 148 10.12 8.02 -1.46
C MET A 148 10.38 8.55 -0.04
N VAL A 149 11.63 8.79 0.33
CA VAL A 149 11.98 9.37 1.64
C VAL A 149 11.45 10.79 1.76
N LEU A 150 11.61 11.61 0.72
CA LEU A 150 11.08 12.98 0.68
C LEU A 150 9.55 13.00 0.74
N LEU A 151 8.90 12.11 -0.01
CA LEU A 151 7.44 11.93 0.05
C LEU A 151 6.98 11.61 1.47
N ALA A 152 7.58 10.62 2.10
CA ALA A 152 7.23 10.22 3.46
C ALA A 152 7.40 11.39 4.45
N ALA A 153 8.51 12.12 4.38
CA ALA A 153 8.76 13.30 5.19
C ALA A 153 7.69 14.39 4.96
N CYS A 154 7.35 14.69 3.71
CA CYS A 154 6.32 15.66 3.37
C CYS A 154 4.94 15.26 3.91
N LEU A 155 4.55 14.00 3.79
CA LEU A 155 3.26 13.50 4.27
C LEU A 155 3.19 13.49 5.81
N ILE A 156 4.28 13.12 6.49
CA ILE A 156 4.38 13.22 7.95
C ILE A 156 4.22 14.68 8.39
N LEU A 157 4.92 15.61 7.77
CA LEU A 157 4.82 17.05 8.08
C LEU A 157 3.41 17.59 7.80
N PHE A 158 2.80 17.20 6.70
CA PHE A 158 1.41 17.53 6.36
C PHE A 158 0.45 17.05 7.45
N TYR A 159 0.56 15.79 7.86
CA TYR A 159 -0.25 15.20 8.92
C TYR A 159 -0.06 15.94 10.25
N LEU A 160 1.20 16.16 10.67
CA LEU A 160 1.52 16.85 11.93
C LEU A 160 1.01 18.29 11.96
N LYS A 161 1.10 19.04 10.85
CA LYS A 161 0.51 20.39 10.74
C LYS A 161 -1.01 20.36 10.90
N GLY A 162 -1.69 19.42 10.25
CA GLY A 162 -3.14 19.25 10.38
C GLY A 162 -3.55 18.88 11.81
N ARG A 163 -2.82 17.96 12.45
CA ARG A 163 -3.01 17.58 13.85
C ARG A 163 -2.81 18.76 14.80
N ALA A 164 -1.72 19.52 14.62
CA ALA A 164 -1.43 20.69 15.44
C ALA A 164 -2.52 21.77 15.31
N LYS A 165 -3.02 22.00 14.08
CA LYS A 165 -4.16 22.92 13.84
C LYS A 165 -5.42 22.47 14.56
N ALA A 166 -5.74 21.16 14.53
CA ALA A 166 -6.90 20.61 15.22
C ALA A 166 -6.81 20.78 16.75
N VAL A 167 -5.62 20.53 17.31
CA VAL A 167 -5.34 20.70 18.73
C VAL A 167 -5.43 22.19 19.14
N ARG A 168 -4.81 23.11 18.38
CA ARG A 168 -4.89 24.56 18.67
C ARG A 168 -6.33 25.08 18.64
N SER A 169 -7.13 24.65 17.68
CA SER A 169 -8.54 25.00 17.59
C SER A 169 -9.34 24.52 18.80
N ALA A 170 -9.00 23.36 19.36
CA ALA A 170 -9.62 22.84 20.57
C ALA A 170 -9.20 23.60 21.84
N LEU A 171 -7.93 23.99 21.96
CA LEU A 171 -7.39 24.77 23.07
C LEU A 171 -8.03 26.17 23.15
N ASN A 172 -8.22 26.83 22.01
CA ASN A 172 -8.85 28.15 21.93
C ASN A 172 -10.34 28.12 22.36
N SER A 173 -10.97 26.94 22.43
CA SER A 173 -12.34 26.79 22.95
C SER A 173 -12.44 26.62 24.46
N MET A 174 -11.40 26.99 25.23
CA MET A 174 -11.32 26.98 26.70
C MET A 174 -11.48 25.61 27.39
N ARG A 175 -11.15 24.51 26.75
CA ARG A 175 -11.18 23.18 27.36
C ARG A 175 -9.81 22.52 27.32
N SER A 176 -9.05 22.54 28.40
CA SER A 176 -7.72 21.92 28.49
C SER A 176 -7.72 20.40 28.25
N SER A 177 -8.81 19.70 28.61
CA SER A 177 -8.99 18.27 28.32
C SER A 177 -9.33 17.99 26.86
N ALA A 178 -9.59 19.02 26.05
CA ALA A 178 -10.01 18.89 24.65
C ALA A 178 -8.84 18.62 23.68
N SER A 179 -7.58 18.87 24.09
CA SER A 179 -6.45 18.80 23.17
C SER A 179 -6.13 17.38 22.72
N SER A 180 -6.08 16.42 23.64
CA SER A 180 -5.84 15.01 23.31
C SER A 180 -7.03 14.35 22.59
N ALA A 181 -8.25 14.70 23.00
CA ALA A 181 -9.45 14.25 22.29
C ALA A 181 -9.50 14.78 20.84
N ALA A 182 -9.06 16.03 20.61
CA ALA A 182 -8.97 16.60 19.27
C ALA A 182 -7.91 15.90 18.42
N ALA A 183 -6.76 15.54 18.99
CA ALA A 183 -5.71 14.79 18.30
C ALA A 183 -6.21 13.39 17.88
N ILE A 184 -6.87 12.66 18.80
CA ILE A 184 -7.46 11.34 18.52
C ILE A 184 -8.52 11.45 17.43
N LYS A 185 -9.39 12.45 17.52
CA LYS A 185 -10.45 12.66 16.51
C LYS A 185 -9.88 13.01 15.15
N TYR A 186 -8.78 13.77 15.10
CA TYR A 186 -8.07 14.06 13.85
C TYR A 186 -7.47 12.78 13.25
N ALA A 187 -6.75 12.00 14.04
CA ALA A 187 -6.18 10.72 13.62
C ALA A 187 -7.27 9.76 13.08
N ASN A 188 -8.38 9.62 13.81
CA ASN A 188 -9.52 8.82 13.37
C ASN A 188 -10.07 9.32 12.01
N ASN A 189 -10.30 10.64 11.85
CA ASN A 189 -10.83 11.18 10.59
C ASN A 189 -9.89 10.91 9.42
N VAL A 190 -8.57 11.00 9.61
CA VAL A 190 -7.59 10.70 8.55
C VAL A 190 -7.60 9.21 8.25
N LEU A 191 -7.52 8.34 9.25
CA LEU A 191 -7.52 6.89 9.06
C LEU A 191 -8.80 6.40 8.36
N TYR A 192 -9.96 6.79 8.87
CA TYR A 192 -11.24 6.41 8.25
C TYR A 192 -11.44 7.06 6.87
N GLY A 193 -10.88 8.27 6.65
CA GLY A 193 -10.88 8.94 5.35
C GLY A 193 -10.05 8.15 4.32
N THR A 194 -8.89 7.65 4.71
CA THR A 194 -8.06 6.82 3.84
C THR A 194 -8.71 5.46 3.56
N LEU A 195 -9.26 4.82 4.60
CA LEU A 195 -9.95 3.53 4.43
C LEU A 195 -11.22 3.65 3.58
N ALA A 196 -11.96 4.76 3.69
CA ALA A 196 -13.11 5.01 2.81
C ALA A 196 -12.67 5.22 1.35
N LEU A 197 -11.56 5.91 1.11
CA LEU A 197 -10.96 6.02 -0.22
C LEU A 197 -10.54 4.65 -0.74
N MET A 198 -9.82 3.86 0.06
CA MET A 198 -9.41 2.49 -0.31
C MET A 198 -10.60 1.59 -0.60
N LEU A 199 -11.70 1.70 0.17
CA LEU A 199 -12.93 0.96 -0.10
C LEU A 199 -13.46 1.27 -1.50
N VAL A 200 -13.56 2.56 -1.84
CA VAL A 200 -14.03 2.98 -3.18
C VAL A 200 -13.09 2.45 -4.27
N LEU A 201 -11.78 2.61 -4.10
CA LEU A 201 -10.78 2.11 -5.04
C LEU A 201 -10.85 0.58 -5.20
N ASN A 202 -11.01 -0.17 -4.09
CA ASN A 202 -11.15 -1.61 -4.13
C ASN A 202 -12.41 -2.05 -4.89
N ILE A 203 -13.55 -1.37 -4.68
CA ILE A 203 -14.79 -1.67 -5.41
C ILE A 203 -14.62 -1.38 -6.90
N VAL A 204 -14.08 -0.20 -7.25
CA VAL A 204 -13.86 0.18 -8.65
C VAL A 204 -12.92 -0.80 -9.35
N LEU A 205 -11.80 -1.15 -8.73
CA LEU A 205 -10.82 -2.07 -9.31
C LEU A 205 -11.34 -3.51 -9.37
N LEU A 206 -12.10 -3.95 -8.37
CA LEU A 206 -12.75 -5.27 -8.39
C LEU A 206 -13.72 -5.39 -9.58
N ILE A 207 -14.48 -4.34 -9.88
CA ILE A 207 -15.40 -4.31 -11.02
C ILE A 207 -14.65 -4.21 -12.35
N ALA A 208 -13.59 -3.36 -12.41
CA ALA A 208 -12.88 -3.07 -13.66
C ALA A 208 -11.89 -4.18 -14.08
N ILE A 209 -11.21 -4.81 -13.12
CA ILE A 209 -10.10 -5.75 -13.36
C ILE A 209 -10.44 -7.16 -12.85
N GLY A 210 -11.39 -7.27 -11.91
CA GLY A 210 -11.80 -8.53 -11.30
C GLY A 210 -11.00 -8.90 -10.04
N GLU A 211 -9.84 -8.28 -9.81
CA GLU A 211 -9.02 -8.48 -8.62
C GLU A 211 -8.16 -7.24 -8.32
N ASN A 212 -7.89 -7.00 -7.05
CA ASN A 212 -6.98 -5.94 -6.61
C ASN A 212 -6.40 -6.28 -5.24
N LEU A 213 -5.15 -6.67 -5.20
CA LEU A 213 -4.44 -7.01 -3.97
C LEU A 213 -3.68 -5.82 -3.39
N MET A 214 -3.35 -4.83 -4.22
CA MET A 214 -2.55 -3.67 -3.88
C MET A 214 -3.16 -2.86 -2.73
N PHE A 215 -4.46 -2.53 -2.82
CA PHE A 215 -5.18 -1.81 -1.77
C PHE A 215 -6.01 -2.74 -0.87
N MET A 216 -6.39 -3.93 -1.36
CA MET A 216 -7.23 -4.84 -0.59
C MET A 216 -6.50 -5.40 0.62
N ILE A 217 -5.23 -5.80 0.48
CA ILE A 217 -4.45 -6.36 1.59
C ILE A 217 -4.21 -5.32 2.69
N PRO A 218 -3.71 -4.10 2.41
CA PRO A 218 -3.59 -3.03 3.40
C PRO A 218 -4.92 -2.67 4.06
N PHE A 219 -5.99 -2.54 3.29
CA PHE A 219 -7.34 -2.28 3.79
C PHE A 219 -7.82 -3.37 4.75
N THR A 220 -7.58 -4.63 4.43
CA THR A 220 -7.94 -5.78 5.26
C THR A 220 -7.21 -5.76 6.60
N PHE A 221 -5.89 -5.60 6.60
CA PHE A 221 -5.09 -5.53 7.82
C PHE A 221 -5.51 -4.36 8.72
N ALA A 222 -5.71 -3.18 8.14
CA ALA A 222 -6.15 -2.02 8.89
C ALA A 222 -7.57 -2.20 9.46
N THR A 223 -8.49 -2.80 8.70
CA THR A 223 -9.85 -3.08 9.16
C THR A 223 -9.86 -4.08 10.33
N ILE A 224 -9.11 -5.19 10.22
CA ILE A 224 -8.95 -6.16 11.30
C ILE A 224 -8.38 -5.48 12.56
N ALA A 225 -7.31 -4.71 12.38
CA ALA A 225 -6.68 -4.00 13.50
C ALA A 225 -7.63 -3.03 14.19
N LEU A 226 -8.43 -2.27 13.42
CA LEU A 226 -9.43 -1.37 13.98
C LEU A 226 -10.49 -2.12 14.78
N VAL A 227 -11.03 -3.21 14.24
CA VAL A 227 -12.00 -4.06 14.94
C VAL A 227 -11.41 -4.56 16.25
N LEU A 228 -10.26 -5.23 16.19
CA LEU A 228 -9.61 -5.80 17.37
C LEU A 228 -9.23 -4.72 18.39
N PHE A 229 -8.71 -3.57 17.93
CA PHE A 229 -8.41 -2.45 18.81
C PHE A 229 -9.66 -1.88 19.50
N ARG A 230 -10.81 -1.82 18.82
CA ARG A 230 -12.08 -1.35 19.40
C ARG A 230 -12.64 -2.30 20.46
N PHE A 231 -12.48 -3.61 20.26
CA PHE A 231 -12.98 -4.61 21.22
C PHE A 231 -12.02 -4.85 22.39
N THR A 232 -10.71 -4.90 22.14
CA THR A 232 -9.71 -5.27 23.16
C THR A 232 -9.01 -4.07 23.79
N SER A 233 -9.07 -2.89 23.17
CA SER A 233 -8.27 -1.70 23.51
C SER A 233 -6.74 -1.92 23.45
N MET A 234 -6.27 -3.03 22.91
CA MET A 234 -4.87 -3.40 22.81
C MET A 234 -4.24 -2.76 21.57
N ARG A 235 -3.16 -2.00 21.76
CA ARG A 235 -2.44 -1.30 20.67
C ARG A 235 -1.63 -2.23 19.78
N ILE A 236 -1.32 -3.41 20.28
CA ILE A 236 -0.53 -4.36 19.52
C ILE A 236 -1.15 -4.67 18.14
N TRP A 237 -2.48 -4.61 18.05
CA TRP A 237 -3.17 -4.81 16.78
C TRP A 237 -2.85 -3.74 15.73
N LEU A 238 -2.72 -2.47 16.16
CA LEU A 238 -2.30 -1.40 15.25
C LEU A 238 -0.87 -1.61 14.79
N LEU A 239 0.04 -1.99 15.71
CA LEU A 239 1.43 -2.28 15.37
C LEU A 239 1.56 -3.47 14.43
N ALA A 240 0.83 -4.55 14.70
CA ALA A 240 0.81 -5.74 13.84
C ALA A 240 0.33 -5.42 12.42
N ALA A 241 -0.73 -4.61 12.29
CA ALA A 241 -1.22 -4.20 10.98
C ALA A 241 -0.25 -3.27 10.24
N ILE A 242 0.42 -2.34 10.97
CA ILE A 242 1.47 -1.50 10.38
C ILE A 242 2.58 -2.39 9.80
N PHE A 243 3.06 -3.34 10.58
CA PHE A 243 4.13 -4.24 10.15
C PHE A 243 3.71 -5.10 8.94
N ALA A 244 2.53 -5.74 9.00
CA ALA A 244 2.02 -6.56 7.92
C ALA A 244 1.79 -5.76 6.62
N THR A 245 1.26 -4.53 6.76
CA THR A 245 1.07 -3.62 5.62
C THR A 245 2.41 -3.22 5.01
N LEU A 246 3.40 -2.83 5.83
CA LEU A 246 4.72 -2.45 5.33
C LEU A 246 5.40 -3.60 4.58
N LEU A 247 5.31 -4.84 5.09
CA LEU A 247 5.85 -6.01 4.39
C LEU A 247 5.25 -6.18 3.00
N HIS A 248 3.93 -6.05 2.87
CA HIS A 248 3.24 -6.20 1.59
C HIS A 248 3.54 -5.03 0.65
N VAL A 249 3.31 -3.80 1.12
CA VAL A 249 3.43 -2.58 0.31
C VAL A 249 4.86 -2.37 -0.15
N PHE A 250 5.86 -2.54 0.75
CA PHE A 250 7.26 -2.39 0.37
C PHE A 250 7.66 -3.38 -0.73
N SER A 251 7.28 -4.66 -0.58
CA SER A 251 7.58 -5.68 -1.58
C SER A 251 6.92 -5.38 -2.92
N PHE A 252 5.67 -4.92 -2.91
CA PHE A 252 4.94 -4.55 -4.13
C PHE A 252 5.56 -3.33 -4.81
N LEU A 253 5.81 -2.25 -4.07
CA LEU A 253 6.41 -1.02 -4.62
C LEU A 253 7.83 -1.26 -5.13
N PHE A 254 8.61 -2.09 -4.42
CA PHE A 254 9.94 -2.49 -4.87
C PHE A 254 9.85 -3.26 -6.20
N ALA A 255 8.98 -4.27 -6.30
CA ALA A 255 8.80 -5.04 -7.53
C ALA A 255 8.33 -4.15 -8.70
N LEU A 256 7.41 -3.21 -8.45
CA LEU A 256 6.94 -2.25 -9.45
C LEU A 256 8.08 -1.32 -9.93
N SER A 257 8.90 -0.83 -8.99
CA SER A 257 10.06 0.02 -9.32
C SER A 257 11.11 -0.75 -10.11
N MET A 258 11.36 -2.02 -9.77
CA MET A 258 12.30 -2.86 -10.52
C MET A 258 11.77 -3.22 -11.90
N ALA A 259 10.45 -3.40 -12.07
CA ALA A 259 9.84 -3.75 -13.34
C ALA A 259 9.83 -2.59 -14.35
N LEU A 260 9.53 -1.38 -13.90
CA LEU A 260 9.33 -0.19 -14.74
C LEU A 260 10.42 0.87 -14.58
N THR A 261 11.42 0.62 -13.74
CA THR A 261 12.52 1.55 -13.45
C THR A 261 12.00 2.91 -12.98
N ILE A 262 12.69 4.01 -13.35
CA ILE A 262 12.26 5.38 -13.01
C ILE A 262 10.87 5.74 -13.60
N GLY A 263 10.39 5.02 -14.60
CA GLY A 263 9.06 5.21 -15.20
C GLY A 263 7.91 4.90 -14.24
N ALA A 264 8.15 4.07 -13.21
CA ALA A 264 7.17 3.74 -12.19
C ALA A 264 6.95 4.83 -11.13
N VAL A 265 7.86 5.80 -10.99
CA VAL A 265 7.92 6.72 -9.83
C VAL A 265 6.59 7.41 -9.57
N GLY A 266 5.88 7.86 -10.61
CA GLY A 266 4.56 8.47 -10.44
C GLY A 266 3.56 7.53 -9.77
N ALA A 267 3.43 6.30 -10.26
CA ALA A 267 2.54 5.29 -9.70
C ALA A 267 2.96 4.88 -8.28
N VAL A 268 4.25 4.66 -8.06
CA VAL A 268 4.83 4.33 -6.75
C VAL A 268 4.53 5.40 -5.71
N MET A 269 4.73 6.69 -6.06
CA MET A 269 4.43 7.80 -5.15
C MET A 269 2.95 7.94 -4.85
N MET A 270 2.07 7.72 -5.84
CA MET A 270 0.62 7.75 -5.65
C MET A 270 0.15 6.65 -4.68
N ILE A 271 0.56 5.42 -4.91
CA ILE A 271 0.19 4.27 -4.07
C ILE A 271 0.73 4.48 -2.64
N ALA A 272 2.02 4.80 -2.52
CA ALA A 272 2.64 5.07 -1.23
C ALA A 272 1.97 6.22 -0.46
N THR A 273 1.45 7.23 -1.16
CA THR A 273 0.70 8.32 -0.52
C THR A 273 -0.54 7.79 0.19
N ILE A 274 -1.31 6.93 -0.45
CA ILE A 274 -2.53 6.36 0.14
C ILE A 274 -2.16 5.47 1.34
N ASP A 275 -1.17 4.60 1.21
CA ASP A 275 -0.76 3.69 2.28
C ASP A 275 -0.14 4.45 3.47
N LEU A 276 0.72 5.44 3.24
CA LEU A 276 1.31 6.25 4.29
C LEU A 276 0.24 7.08 5.03
N MET A 277 -0.77 7.62 4.31
CA MET A 277 -1.87 8.34 4.93
C MET A 277 -2.80 7.43 5.76
N MET A 278 -2.72 6.12 5.62
CA MET A 278 -3.31 5.13 6.51
C MET A 278 -2.38 4.81 7.69
N LEU A 279 -1.10 4.58 7.44
CA LEU A 279 -0.12 4.12 8.44
C LEU A 279 0.24 5.22 9.47
N ILE A 280 0.40 6.48 9.03
CA ILE A 280 0.77 7.59 9.90
C ILE A 280 -0.23 7.79 11.06
N PRO A 281 -1.56 7.89 10.84
CA PRO A 281 -2.52 8.00 11.95
C PRO A 281 -2.58 6.73 12.82
N MET A 282 -2.35 5.53 12.26
CA MET A 282 -2.26 4.30 13.07
C MET A 282 -1.05 4.35 14.01
N ALA A 283 0.11 4.81 13.53
CA ALA A 283 1.31 5.01 14.34
C ALA A 283 1.10 6.08 15.41
N ASP A 284 0.45 7.21 15.07
CA ASP A 284 0.10 8.27 16.04
C ASP A 284 -0.84 7.71 17.13
N MET A 285 -1.87 6.94 16.76
CA MET A 285 -2.78 6.28 17.71
C MET A 285 -2.06 5.26 18.60
N TYR A 286 -1.05 4.58 18.08
CA TYR A 286 -0.21 3.65 18.84
C TYR A 286 0.59 4.38 19.92
N THR A 287 1.15 5.55 19.64
CA THR A 287 2.03 6.31 20.55
C THR A 287 1.29 7.16 21.58
N MET A 288 0.00 7.46 21.37
CA MET A 288 -0.78 8.32 22.28
C MET A 288 -0.89 7.74 23.70
N PRO A 289 -0.85 8.55 24.77
CA PRO A 289 -0.98 8.08 26.16
C PRO A 289 -2.31 7.35 26.43
N SER A 290 -2.28 6.30 27.27
CA SER A 290 -3.44 5.43 27.55
C SER A 290 -4.60 6.16 28.25
N ARG A 291 -4.31 7.21 29.00
CA ARG A 291 -5.25 7.90 29.89
C ARG A 291 -6.41 8.61 29.15
N ASN A 292 -6.27 8.86 27.86
CA ASN A 292 -7.19 9.69 27.07
C ASN A 292 -8.11 8.93 26.11
N ARG A 293 -8.27 7.59 26.27
CA ARG A 293 -8.97 6.75 25.29
C ARG A 293 -10.43 6.44 25.59
N ARG A 294 -10.88 6.74 26.78
CA ARG A 294 -12.27 6.49 27.20
C ARG A 294 -13.23 7.64 26.88
N ALA A 295 -12.73 8.68 26.18
CA ALA A 295 -13.56 9.79 25.71
C ALA A 295 -14.17 9.52 24.32
#